data_20b74ffa4f3df56a5987ffb6ed1708c5
#
_entry.id   20b74ffa4f3df56a5987ffb6ed1708c5
#
_cell.length_a   1.000
_cell.length_b   1.000
_cell.length_c   1.000
_cell.angle_alpha   90.00
_cell.angle_beta   90.00
_cell.angle_gamma   90.00
#
_symmetry.space_group_name_H-M   'P 1'
#
loop_
_entity.id
_entity.type
_entity.pdbx_description
1 polymer ?
#
loop_
_entity_poly.entity_id
_entity_poly.type
_entity_poly.pdbx_seq_one_letter_code
_entity_poly.pdbx_strand_id
1 'polypeptide(L)'
;MSEAISPQEAQLLFAPVEAILMVVDQPVTSEELGRVLNLSPEDMESVLHMLAAEYSGAQGGRDHGFELRRFGGGWRIYSSARWESLVSQFIVGTGQSKLSQAALETLAVIAYRQPISRARISQI
;
A
#
# COMPACT_ATOMS: atom_id res chain seq x y z
N MET A 1 -24.18 18.75 -9.90
CA MET A 1 -23.31 18.53 -8.77
C MET A 1 -23.42 17.09 -8.32
N SER A 2 -22.32 16.41 -8.31
CA SER A 2 -22.36 15.02 -7.90
C SER A 2 -22.27 14.91 -6.38
N GLU A 3 -22.98 13.96 -5.84
CA GLU A 3 -22.88 13.65 -4.42
C GLU A 3 -21.65 12.84 -4.15
N ALA A 4 -21.12 12.97 -2.95
CA ALA A 4 -20.01 12.14 -2.53
C ALA A 4 -20.46 10.68 -2.51
N ILE A 5 -19.53 9.80 -2.83
CA ILE A 5 -19.80 8.37 -2.80
C ILE A 5 -20.11 7.95 -1.35
N SER A 6 -21.11 7.12 -1.18
CA SER A 6 -21.50 6.66 0.14
C SER A 6 -20.55 5.57 0.63
N PRO A 7 -20.49 5.34 1.96
CA PRO A 7 -19.65 4.24 2.47
C PRO A 7 -20.03 2.88 1.91
N GLN A 8 -21.32 2.65 1.67
CA GLN A 8 -21.77 1.38 1.12
C GLN A 8 -21.29 1.20 -0.31
N GLU A 9 -21.37 2.26 -1.11
CA GLU A 9 -20.88 2.21 -2.49
C GLU A 9 -19.37 2.03 -2.51
N ALA A 10 -18.66 2.70 -1.59
CA ALA A 10 -17.22 2.59 -1.52
C ALA A 10 -16.80 1.16 -1.21
N GLN A 11 -17.50 0.50 -0.30
CA GLN A 11 -17.17 -0.88 0.06
C GLN A 11 -17.27 -1.83 -1.12
N LEU A 12 -18.20 -1.59 -2.02
CA LEU A 12 -18.33 -2.41 -3.21
C LEU A 12 -17.12 -2.28 -4.14
N LEU A 13 -16.39 -1.20 -4.00
CA LEU A 13 -15.21 -0.94 -4.82
C LEU A 13 -13.91 -1.39 -4.18
N PHE A 14 -13.95 -1.81 -2.92
CA PHE A 14 -12.74 -2.22 -2.21
C PHE A 14 -12.06 -3.40 -2.92
N ALA A 15 -12.82 -4.43 -3.26
CA ALA A 15 -12.23 -5.62 -3.87
C ALA A 15 -11.61 -5.33 -5.24
N PRO A 16 -12.29 -4.63 -6.16
CA PRO A 16 -11.64 -4.31 -7.44
C PRO A 16 -10.41 -3.40 -7.27
N VAL A 17 -10.44 -2.47 -6.33
CA VAL A 17 -9.27 -1.63 -6.06
C VAL A 17 -8.13 -2.50 -5.54
N GLU A 18 -8.42 -3.39 -4.62
CA GLU A 18 -7.40 -4.30 -4.08
C GLU A 18 -6.78 -5.16 -5.17
N ALA A 19 -7.60 -5.64 -6.09
CA ALA A 19 -7.11 -6.48 -7.18
C ALA A 19 -6.08 -5.73 -8.03
N ILE A 20 -6.34 -4.46 -8.29
CA ILE A 20 -5.39 -3.65 -9.05
C ILE A 20 -4.13 -3.38 -8.24
N LEU A 21 -4.31 -3.02 -6.96
CA LEU A 21 -3.18 -2.70 -6.10
C LEU A 21 -2.26 -3.90 -5.88
N MET A 22 -2.78 -5.11 -6.01
CA MET A 22 -1.96 -6.31 -5.85
C MET A 22 -1.00 -6.54 -7.00
N VAL A 23 -1.28 -6.01 -8.17
CA VAL A 23 -0.43 -6.28 -9.34
C VAL A 23 0.47 -5.12 -9.72
N VAL A 24 0.28 -3.95 -9.12
CA VAL A 24 1.14 -2.81 -9.46
C VAL A 24 2.44 -2.89 -8.68
N ASP A 25 3.51 -2.43 -9.32
CA ASP A 25 4.81 -2.34 -8.68
C ASP A 25 5.25 -0.89 -8.48
N GLN A 26 4.35 0.04 -8.77
CA GLN A 26 4.56 1.47 -8.60
C GLN A 26 3.30 2.09 -8.03
N PRO A 27 3.40 3.20 -7.30
CA PRO A 27 2.18 3.88 -6.84
C PRO A 27 1.29 4.28 -8.01
N VAL A 28 -0.01 4.18 -7.82
CA VAL A 28 -0.99 4.56 -8.84
C VAL A 28 -1.78 5.76 -8.35
N THR A 29 -2.14 6.62 -9.29
CA THR A 29 -2.88 7.84 -8.95
C THR A 29 -4.37 7.58 -8.91
N SER A 30 -5.09 8.48 -8.24
CA SER A 30 -6.55 8.43 -8.23
C SER A 30 -7.12 8.56 -9.62
N GLU A 31 -6.47 9.34 -10.48
CA GLU A 31 -6.91 9.50 -11.86
C GLU A 31 -6.82 8.18 -12.62
N GLU A 32 -5.72 7.47 -12.45
CA GLU A 32 -5.54 6.19 -13.13
C GLU A 32 -6.56 5.15 -12.67
N LEU A 33 -6.74 5.05 -11.36
CA LEU A 33 -7.72 4.12 -10.81
C LEU A 33 -9.13 4.51 -11.19
N GLY A 34 -9.44 5.81 -11.12
CA GLY A 34 -10.76 6.29 -11.46
C GLY A 34 -11.11 6.03 -12.91
N ARG A 35 -10.13 6.11 -13.79
CA ARG A 35 -10.37 5.84 -15.20
C ARG A 35 -10.83 4.40 -15.42
N VAL A 36 -10.18 3.46 -14.73
CA VAL A 36 -10.53 2.05 -14.89
C VAL A 36 -11.85 1.72 -14.22
N LEU A 37 -12.10 2.33 -13.06
CA LEU A 37 -13.29 2.02 -12.27
C LEU A 37 -14.46 2.95 -12.57
N ASN A 38 -14.26 3.88 -13.49
CA ASN A 38 -15.29 4.83 -13.92
C ASN A 38 -15.76 5.71 -12.77
N LEU A 39 -14.80 6.26 -12.05
CA LEU A 39 -15.04 7.17 -10.93
C LEU A 39 -14.27 8.46 -11.15
N SER A 40 -14.79 9.56 -10.60
CA SER A 40 -14.05 10.80 -10.57
C SER A 40 -12.85 10.65 -9.64
N PRO A 41 -11.77 11.44 -9.83
CA PRO A 41 -10.64 11.39 -8.90
C PRO A 41 -11.06 11.66 -7.46
N GLU A 42 -12.03 12.55 -7.25
CA GLU A 42 -12.51 12.88 -5.91
C GLU A 42 -13.15 11.67 -5.23
N ASP A 43 -14.02 10.97 -5.98
CA ASP A 43 -14.66 9.77 -5.44
C ASP A 43 -13.63 8.68 -5.22
N MET A 44 -12.66 8.56 -6.13
CA MET A 44 -11.61 7.57 -5.97
C MET A 44 -10.78 7.84 -4.72
N GLU A 45 -10.45 9.11 -4.46
CA GLU A 45 -9.75 9.47 -3.23
C GLU A 45 -10.56 9.08 -2.00
N SER A 46 -11.87 9.29 -2.02
CA SER A 46 -12.73 8.89 -0.91
C SER A 46 -12.69 7.39 -0.67
N VAL A 47 -12.76 6.60 -1.74
CA VAL A 47 -12.69 5.15 -1.62
C VAL A 47 -11.35 4.71 -1.03
N LEU A 48 -10.27 5.31 -1.52
CA LEU A 48 -8.94 4.94 -1.05
C LEU A 48 -8.73 5.31 0.42
N HIS A 49 -9.24 6.45 0.84
CA HIS A 49 -9.15 6.84 2.25
C HIS A 49 -9.96 5.90 3.14
N MET A 50 -11.14 5.48 2.70
CA MET A 50 -11.95 4.54 3.46
C MET A 50 -11.27 3.18 3.55
N LEU A 51 -10.66 2.73 2.45
CA LEU A 51 -9.95 1.46 2.43
C LEU A 51 -8.74 1.52 3.34
N ALA A 52 -7.99 2.62 3.31
CA ALA A 52 -6.84 2.81 4.19
C ALA A 52 -7.26 2.77 5.65
N ALA A 53 -8.40 3.38 5.97
CA ALA A 53 -8.92 3.38 7.34
C ALA A 53 -9.30 1.97 7.79
N GLU A 54 -9.88 1.17 6.88
CA GLU A 54 -10.21 -0.20 7.20
C GLU A 54 -8.95 -1.00 7.50
N TYR A 55 -7.91 -0.86 6.69
CA TYR A 55 -6.66 -1.57 6.90
C TYR A 55 -5.98 -1.17 8.19
N SER A 56 -6.16 0.07 8.61
CA SER A 56 -5.51 0.57 9.83
C SER A 56 -6.15 0.04 11.11
N GLY A 57 -7.32 -0.58 11.00
CA GLY A 57 -8.06 -1.03 12.16
C GLY A 57 -8.88 0.07 12.83
N ALA A 58 -8.92 1.25 12.24
CA ALA A 58 -9.64 2.39 12.82
C ALA A 58 -11.12 2.11 13.02
N GLN A 59 -11.67 1.17 12.28
CA GLN A 59 -13.08 0.84 12.35
C GLN A 59 -13.36 -0.48 13.07
N GLY A 60 -12.40 -0.93 13.87
CA GLY A 60 -12.58 -2.09 14.70
C GLY A 60 -12.31 -3.42 14.02
N GLY A 61 -11.74 -3.41 12.84
CA GLY A 61 -11.37 -4.64 12.16
C GLY A 61 -10.11 -5.27 12.74
N ARG A 62 -9.73 -6.43 12.23
CA ARG A 62 -8.55 -7.09 12.71
C ARG A 62 -7.29 -6.32 12.32
N ASP A 63 -6.21 -6.61 13.02
CA ASP A 63 -4.91 -6.04 12.72
C ASP A 63 -4.40 -6.63 11.41
N HIS A 64 -4.00 -5.77 10.49
CA HIS A 64 -3.45 -6.19 9.20
C HIS A 64 -1.94 -5.98 9.18
N GLY A 65 -1.25 -6.85 8.46
CA GLY A 65 0.18 -6.70 8.28
C GLY A 65 0.55 -5.72 7.17
N PHE A 66 -0.43 -5.10 6.55
CA PHE A 66 -0.20 -4.18 5.45
C PHE A 66 -1.02 -2.92 5.65
N GLU A 67 -0.65 -1.87 4.93
CA GLU A 67 -1.37 -0.60 4.98
C GLU A 67 -1.40 0.00 3.58
N LEU A 68 -2.37 0.84 3.33
CA LEU A 68 -2.50 1.56 2.08
C LEU A 68 -2.06 2.99 2.34
N ARG A 69 -1.05 3.45 1.61
CA ARG A 69 -0.52 4.79 1.81
C ARG A 69 -0.37 5.54 0.51
N ARG A 70 -0.52 6.84 0.63
CA ARG A 70 -0.24 7.76 -0.46
C ARG A 70 1.21 8.17 -0.37
N PHE A 71 1.93 7.95 -1.44
CA PHE A 71 3.36 8.26 -1.44
C PHE A 71 3.75 8.68 -2.86
N GLY A 72 4.43 9.82 -2.97
CA GLY A 72 4.89 10.28 -4.26
C GLY A 72 3.76 10.59 -5.23
N GLY A 73 2.61 11.03 -4.72
CA GLY A 73 1.47 11.38 -5.56
C GLY A 73 0.58 10.22 -5.94
N GLY A 74 0.94 9.00 -5.55
CA GLY A 74 0.15 7.83 -5.86
C GLY A 74 -0.11 6.97 -4.65
N TRP A 75 -0.91 5.94 -4.83
CA TRP A 75 -1.31 5.04 -3.75
C TRP A 75 -0.71 3.66 -3.97
N ARG A 76 -0.36 3.01 -2.88
CA ARG A 76 0.22 1.68 -2.94
C ARG A 76 0.07 0.99 -1.61
N ILE A 77 0.00 -0.35 -1.64
CA ILE A 77 -0.02 -1.15 -0.43
C ILE A 77 1.42 -1.44 -0.02
N TYR A 78 1.70 -1.23 1.25
CA TYR A 78 3.01 -1.48 1.85
C TYR A 78 2.83 -2.39 3.04
N SER A 79 3.87 -3.10 3.43
CA SER A 79 3.83 -3.79 4.71
C SER A 79 3.73 -2.74 5.81
N SER A 80 3.00 -3.08 6.87
CA SER A 80 2.77 -2.13 7.95
C SER A 80 4.08 -1.80 8.65
N ALA A 81 4.27 -0.52 8.93
CA ALA A 81 5.50 -0.03 9.55
C ALA A 81 5.76 -0.68 10.92
N ARG A 82 4.71 -1.08 11.62
CA ARG A 82 4.88 -1.70 12.92
C ARG A 82 5.56 -3.07 12.83
N TRP A 83 5.55 -3.69 11.65
CA TRP A 83 6.16 -5.01 11.44
C TRP A 83 7.46 -4.93 10.66
N GLU A 84 8.03 -3.73 10.53
CA GLU A 84 9.22 -3.54 9.69
C GLU A 84 10.42 -4.36 10.15
N SER A 85 10.57 -4.53 11.46
CA SER A 85 11.67 -5.32 11.99
C SER A 85 11.55 -6.77 11.57
N LEU A 86 10.33 -7.31 11.65
CA LEU A 86 10.06 -8.68 11.26
C LEU A 86 10.30 -8.88 9.76
N VAL A 87 9.83 -7.93 8.95
CA VAL A 87 10.00 -7.99 7.51
C VAL A 87 11.49 -7.94 7.15
N SER A 88 12.24 -7.07 7.80
CA SER A 88 13.67 -6.96 7.56
C SER A 88 14.39 -8.27 7.89
N GLN A 89 14.03 -8.89 9.00
CA GLN A 89 14.62 -10.17 9.38
C GLN A 89 14.36 -11.24 8.34
N PHE A 90 13.14 -11.29 7.84
CA PHE A 90 12.80 -12.27 6.82
C PHE A 90 13.62 -12.06 5.55
N ILE A 91 13.70 -10.82 5.09
CA ILE A 91 14.39 -10.50 3.85
C ILE A 91 15.89 -10.81 3.97
N VAL A 92 16.49 -10.39 5.06
CA VAL A 92 17.93 -10.66 5.29
C VAL A 92 18.17 -12.15 5.44
N GLY A 93 17.29 -12.84 6.15
CA GLY A 93 17.46 -14.26 6.45
C GLY A 93 17.26 -15.18 5.25
N THR A 94 16.54 -14.75 4.22
CA THR A 94 16.26 -15.61 3.07
C THR A 94 17.25 -15.47 1.93
N GLY A 95 18.20 -14.53 2.03
CA GLY A 95 19.12 -14.29 0.92
C GLY A 95 18.38 -13.68 -0.25
N GLN A 96 18.41 -12.52 -0.39
CA GLN A 96 17.62 -11.57 -1.12
C GLN A 96 17.56 -11.71 -2.64
N SER A 97 18.33 -12.58 -3.22
CA SER A 97 18.30 -12.76 -4.67
C SER A 97 16.92 -13.18 -5.17
N LYS A 98 16.06 -13.64 -4.26
CA LYS A 98 14.71 -14.11 -4.62
C LYS A 98 13.64 -13.07 -4.36
N LEU A 99 14.01 -11.89 -3.93
CA LEU A 99 13.02 -10.87 -3.59
C LEU A 99 12.54 -10.14 -4.82
N SER A 100 11.25 -9.79 -4.82
CA SER A 100 10.70 -8.97 -5.88
C SER A 100 11.21 -7.54 -5.75
N GLN A 101 11.11 -6.79 -6.85
CA GLN A 101 11.49 -5.39 -6.85
C GLN A 101 10.65 -4.61 -5.82
N ALA A 102 9.37 -4.94 -5.71
CA ALA A 102 8.50 -4.26 -4.76
C ALA A 102 8.94 -4.50 -3.33
N ALA A 103 9.35 -5.72 -3.00
CA ALA A 103 9.83 -6.03 -1.66
C ALA A 103 11.12 -5.27 -1.36
N LEU A 104 12.01 -5.18 -2.33
CA LEU A 104 13.26 -4.43 -2.16
C LEU A 104 13.00 -2.95 -1.97
N GLU A 105 12.05 -2.41 -2.68
CA GLU A 105 11.70 -1.01 -2.52
C GLU A 105 11.11 -0.73 -1.15
N THR A 106 10.26 -1.62 -0.67
CA THR A 106 9.70 -1.49 0.67
C THR A 106 10.81 -1.51 1.71
N LEU A 107 11.75 -2.43 1.56
CA LEU A 107 12.88 -2.52 2.48
C LEU A 107 13.74 -1.26 2.40
N ALA A 108 13.93 -0.71 1.21
CA ALA A 108 14.71 0.51 1.05
C ALA A 108 14.07 1.69 1.77
N VAL A 109 12.75 1.79 1.75
CA VAL A 109 12.05 2.83 2.49
C VAL A 109 12.28 2.68 3.99
N ILE A 110 12.22 1.46 4.48
CA ILE A 110 12.50 1.17 5.88
C ILE A 110 13.95 1.52 6.23
N ALA A 111 14.89 1.09 5.39
CA ALA A 111 16.31 1.31 5.61
C ALA A 111 16.67 2.79 5.61
N TYR A 112 15.94 3.57 4.87
CA TYR A 112 16.16 5.01 4.84
C TYR A 112 15.95 5.63 6.22
N ARG A 113 15.09 5.03 7.01
CA ARG A 113 14.84 5.47 8.38
C ARG A 113 15.75 4.78 9.39
N GLN A 114 16.41 3.70 8.98
CA GLN A 114 17.25 2.87 9.84
C GLN A 114 18.57 2.64 9.13
N PRO A 115 19.56 3.46 9.40
CA PRO A 115 20.83 3.42 8.64
C PRO A 115 21.50 2.05 8.58
N ILE A 116 21.37 1.25 9.59
CA ILE A 116 21.97 -0.09 9.64
C ILE A 116 21.49 -0.98 8.50
N SER A 117 20.20 -0.93 8.24
CA SER A 117 19.59 -1.85 7.27
C SER A 117 20.05 -1.58 5.86
N ARG A 118 20.50 -0.38 5.59
CA ARG A 118 20.90 0.00 4.25
C ARG A 118 22.13 -0.78 3.78
N ALA A 119 23.08 -0.99 4.67
CA ALA A 119 24.28 -1.75 4.31
C ALA A 119 23.93 -3.19 3.97
N ARG A 120 22.96 -3.77 4.68
CA ARG A 120 22.55 -5.13 4.39
C ARG A 120 21.81 -5.25 3.09
N ILE A 121 21.01 -4.24 2.76
CA ILE A 121 20.29 -4.24 1.50
C ILE A 121 21.25 -4.24 0.34
N SER A 122 22.32 -3.48 0.41
CA SER A 122 23.26 -3.40 -0.68
C SER A 122 24.08 -4.67 -0.86
N GLN A 123 24.05 -5.58 0.08
CA GLN A 123 24.71 -6.89 -0.06
C GLN A 123 23.80 -7.90 -0.74
N ILE A 124 22.63 -7.52 -0.98
CA ILE A 124 21.65 -8.34 -1.64
C ILE A 124 21.81 -8.24 -3.14
#